data_6b7014c117b0a51c3860c9a9a9e4e92d
#
_entry.id   6b7014c117b0a51c3860c9a9a9e4e92d
#
_cell.length_a   1.000
_cell.length_b   1.000
_cell.length_c   1.000
_cell.angle_alpha   90.00
_cell.angle_beta   90.00
_cell.angle_gamma   90.00
#
_symmetry.space_group_name_H-M   'P 1'
#
loop_
_entity.id
_entity.type
_entity.pdbx_description
1 polymer ?
#
loop_
_entity_poly.entity_id
_entity_poly.type
_entity_poly.pdbx_seq_one_letter_code
_entity_poly.pdbx_strand_id
1 'polypeptide(L)'
;DNLTHVTTVVVIGGHERFHDYEEWITSFDPIDPGTDSALDDVAFQLYSSGTTGRPKGVMLTNANFFSLLPMAKELWELTPDSVNLVAMPLFHIAGGGWAVAGMYEGCTSIIFRDLDPVALVATIAEHRITHALLVPVALQFVLMVPGVEDADFSSLGVMVYGASPISEDVLSKCVELFKPCKFWQAYGLTETTGGVVNLPPEDHAPDSPNKHRLRSCGVPGPGVELRIVGDEGVDCETGAVGEIWVRSPQVMKGYWNMPEATAEAITPDGWFKTGDAGYVDADGYVYIHDRVKDMIVSGGENVYPAEVENVLMKHAAIADVAVIGVPHEKWGETAKAIVVPAEGVAADGGTADDIIAFAKSQLATFKCPTSVDWIDVLPRNPSGKILKKDLREPFWADRDRRVG
;
A
#
# COMPACT_ATOMS: atom_id res chain seq x y z
N ASP A 1 -18.21 -27.85 9.71
CA ASP A 1 -18.79 -28.61 10.85
C ASP A 1 -18.34 -28.14 12.24
N ASN A 2 -17.53 -27.04 12.33
CA ASN A 2 -17.08 -26.49 13.62
C ASN A 2 -17.79 -25.19 14.03
N LEU A 3 -18.89 -24.82 13.37
CA LEU A 3 -19.63 -23.58 13.61
C LEU A 3 -20.83 -23.85 14.57
N THR A 4 -20.54 -24.30 15.77
CA THR A 4 -21.57 -24.71 16.76
C THR A 4 -22.47 -23.54 17.22
N HIS A 5 -22.07 -22.29 17.00
CA HIS A 5 -22.84 -21.10 17.40
C HIS A 5 -23.54 -20.43 16.24
N VAL A 6 -23.35 -20.89 14.99
CA VAL A 6 -24.02 -20.35 13.81
C VAL A 6 -25.36 -20.98 13.63
N THR A 7 -26.43 -20.21 13.77
CA THR A 7 -27.81 -20.66 13.64
C THR A 7 -28.39 -20.49 12.24
N THR A 8 -27.88 -19.51 11.51
CA THR A 8 -28.35 -19.16 10.15
C THR A 8 -27.16 -19.00 9.22
N VAL A 9 -27.23 -19.63 8.05
CA VAL A 9 -26.24 -19.49 6.99
C VAL A 9 -26.98 -19.03 5.73
N VAL A 10 -26.52 -17.91 5.16
CA VAL A 10 -27.06 -17.32 3.94
C VAL A 10 -25.96 -17.30 2.89
N VAL A 11 -26.26 -17.70 1.67
CA VAL A 11 -25.28 -17.84 0.58
C VAL A 11 -25.71 -17.01 -0.62
N ILE A 12 -24.78 -16.21 -1.14
CA ILE A 12 -24.97 -15.47 -2.39
C ILE A 12 -24.75 -16.41 -3.57
N GLY A 13 -25.72 -16.46 -4.51
CA GLY A 13 -25.65 -17.34 -5.68
C GLY A 13 -26.23 -18.72 -5.48
N GLY A 14 -26.94 -18.94 -4.36
CA GLY A 14 -27.66 -20.16 -4.06
C GLY A 14 -26.83 -21.31 -3.48
N HIS A 15 -27.45 -22.15 -2.68
CA HIS A 15 -26.88 -23.39 -2.15
C HIS A 15 -27.99 -24.36 -1.71
N GLU A 16 -27.85 -25.64 -2.00
CA GLU A 16 -28.89 -26.65 -1.73
C GLU A 16 -29.28 -26.79 -0.25
N ARG A 17 -28.37 -26.41 0.67
CA ARG A 17 -28.56 -26.65 2.14
C ARG A 17 -28.74 -25.38 2.96
N PHE A 18 -28.55 -24.21 2.37
CA PHE A 18 -28.55 -22.92 3.07
C PHE A 18 -29.52 -21.96 2.41
N HIS A 19 -29.88 -20.88 3.10
CA HIS A 19 -30.74 -19.85 2.53
C HIS A 19 -30.03 -19.14 1.37
N ASP A 20 -30.75 -18.94 0.26
CA ASP A 20 -30.31 -18.05 -0.78
C ASP A 20 -30.41 -16.60 -0.28
N TYR A 21 -29.41 -15.75 -0.61
CA TYR A 21 -29.34 -14.37 -0.12
C TYR A 21 -30.54 -13.54 -0.60
N GLU A 22 -30.90 -13.64 -1.87
CA GLU A 22 -31.97 -12.81 -2.47
C GLU A 22 -33.34 -13.19 -1.88
N GLU A 23 -33.61 -14.48 -1.72
CA GLU A 23 -34.82 -14.98 -1.08
C GLU A 23 -34.86 -14.58 0.40
N TRP A 24 -33.73 -14.71 1.09
CA TRP A 24 -33.64 -14.40 2.51
C TRP A 24 -33.85 -12.91 2.79
N ILE A 25 -33.18 -12.01 2.05
CA ILE A 25 -33.28 -10.56 2.29
C ILE A 25 -34.67 -10.02 1.95
N THR A 26 -35.31 -10.56 0.88
CA THR A 26 -36.67 -10.14 0.48
C THR A 26 -37.76 -10.66 1.43
N SER A 27 -37.43 -11.59 2.34
CA SER A 27 -38.37 -12.07 3.36
C SER A 27 -38.57 -11.09 4.53
N PHE A 28 -37.78 -10.00 4.59
CA PHE A 28 -37.88 -8.99 5.62
C PHE A 28 -38.42 -7.68 5.06
N ASP A 29 -39.19 -6.96 5.89
CA ASP A 29 -39.56 -5.59 5.56
C ASP A 29 -38.34 -4.66 5.61
N PRO A 30 -38.23 -3.68 4.71
CA PRO A 30 -37.12 -2.70 4.69
C PRO A 30 -37.31 -1.65 5.80
N ILE A 31 -37.16 -2.08 7.04
CA ILE A 31 -37.32 -1.25 8.22
C ILE A 31 -35.95 -0.92 8.79
N ASP A 32 -35.69 0.35 9.08
CA ASP A 32 -34.54 0.76 9.85
C ASP A 32 -34.63 0.13 11.26
N PRO A 33 -33.64 -0.68 11.69
CA PRO A 33 -33.66 -1.31 13.01
C PRO A 33 -33.59 -0.29 14.15
N GLY A 34 -33.31 0.99 13.86
CA GLY A 34 -33.26 2.07 14.85
C GLY A 34 -32.15 1.86 15.90
N THR A 35 -31.08 1.17 15.54
CA THR A 35 -29.96 0.93 16.42
C THR A 35 -28.97 2.09 16.34
N ASP A 36 -28.81 2.83 17.42
CA ASP A 36 -27.77 3.85 17.54
C ASP A 36 -26.39 3.18 17.64
N SER A 37 -25.44 3.77 16.94
CA SER A 37 -24.05 3.35 16.92
C SER A 37 -23.17 4.39 17.61
N ALA A 38 -22.33 3.95 18.55
CA ALA A 38 -21.42 4.84 19.27
C ALA A 38 -20.14 5.11 18.43
N LEU A 39 -19.45 6.19 18.74
CA LEU A 39 -18.19 6.55 18.05
C LEU A 39 -17.09 5.51 18.25
N ASP A 40 -17.07 4.81 19.38
CA ASP A 40 -16.09 3.78 19.71
C ASP A 40 -16.51 2.35 19.29
N ASP A 41 -17.68 2.18 18.68
CA ASP A 41 -18.08 0.92 18.06
C ASP A 41 -17.21 0.63 16.86
N VAL A 42 -16.87 -0.66 16.70
CA VAL A 42 -16.08 -1.14 15.57
C VAL A 42 -16.96 -1.16 14.31
N ALA A 43 -16.67 -0.26 13.38
CA ALA A 43 -17.35 -0.20 12.09
C ALA A 43 -16.81 -1.24 11.11
N PHE A 44 -15.48 -1.42 11.07
CA PHE A 44 -14.81 -2.37 10.20
C PHE A 44 -13.76 -3.18 10.97
N GLN A 45 -13.67 -4.47 10.65
CA GLN A 45 -12.56 -5.31 11.02
C GLN A 45 -11.88 -5.82 9.76
N LEU A 46 -10.72 -5.25 9.45
CA LEU A 46 -9.93 -5.63 8.28
C LEU A 46 -8.71 -6.44 8.72
N TYR A 47 -8.37 -7.46 7.94
CA TYR A 47 -7.22 -8.29 8.26
C TYR A 47 -5.97 -7.81 7.52
N SER A 48 -4.95 -7.46 8.29
CA SER A 48 -3.61 -7.19 7.77
C SER A 48 -2.72 -8.44 7.87
N SER A 49 -1.80 -8.61 6.91
CA SER A 49 -0.80 -9.68 6.97
C SER A 49 0.22 -9.36 8.05
N GLY A 50 -0.02 -9.89 9.26
CA GLY A 50 0.89 -9.67 10.39
C GLY A 50 2.31 -10.15 10.10
N THR A 51 3.29 -9.55 10.78
CA THR A 51 4.71 -9.94 10.73
C THR A 51 4.94 -11.38 11.22
N THR A 52 4.06 -11.89 12.08
CA THR A 52 4.14 -13.21 12.72
C THR A 52 3.54 -14.36 11.89
N GLY A 53 3.06 -14.06 10.65
CA GLY A 53 2.50 -15.07 9.74
C GLY A 53 1.02 -15.36 9.93
N ARG A 54 0.37 -14.94 11.02
CA ARG A 54 -1.09 -15.00 11.17
C ARG A 54 -1.67 -13.61 10.89
N PRO A 55 -2.74 -13.50 10.08
CA PRO A 55 -3.43 -12.24 9.86
C PRO A 55 -3.94 -11.67 11.18
N LYS A 56 -3.78 -10.34 11.35
CA LYS A 56 -4.29 -9.60 12.51
C LYS A 56 -5.55 -8.85 12.12
N GLY A 57 -6.64 -9.01 12.87
CA GLY A 57 -7.89 -8.28 12.67
C GLY A 57 -7.78 -6.88 13.24
N VAL A 58 -7.61 -5.89 12.38
CA VAL A 58 -7.52 -4.47 12.74
C VAL A 58 -8.92 -3.93 13.00
N MET A 59 -9.18 -3.44 14.21
CA MET A 59 -10.47 -2.87 14.59
C MET A 59 -10.50 -1.37 14.31
N LEU A 60 -11.31 -0.96 13.34
CA LEU A 60 -11.53 0.43 12.96
C LEU A 60 -12.90 0.88 13.46
N THR A 61 -12.92 1.93 14.26
CA THR A 61 -14.14 2.47 14.85
C THR A 61 -14.82 3.52 13.96
N ASN A 62 -16.06 3.87 14.28
CA ASN A 62 -16.73 5.00 13.66
C ASN A 62 -15.91 6.30 13.84
N ALA A 63 -15.32 6.53 15.02
CA ALA A 63 -14.49 7.70 15.28
C ALA A 63 -13.27 7.76 14.36
N ASN A 64 -12.62 6.62 14.08
CA ASN A 64 -11.48 6.58 13.15
C ASN A 64 -11.91 7.03 11.74
N PHE A 65 -13.04 6.52 11.24
CA PHE A 65 -13.55 6.94 9.93
C PHE A 65 -13.97 8.41 9.92
N PHE A 66 -14.71 8.89 10.92
CA PHE A 66 -15.09 10.30 10.99
C PHE A 66 -13.92 11.28 11.15
N SER A 67 -12.74 10.76 11.51
CA SER A 67 -11.49 11.55 11.48
C SER A 67 -10.87 11.61 10.08
N LEU A 68 -11.04 10.56 9.27
CA LEU A 68 -10.54 10.50 7.88
C LEU A 68 -11.49 11.19 6.88
N LEU A 69 -12.79 10.95 7.00
CA LEU A 69 -13.77 11.30 5.96
C LEU A 69 -13.83 12.78 5.58
N PRO A 70 -13.66 13.75 6.51
CA PRO A 70 -13.58 15.17 6.13
C PRO A 70 -12.43 15.47 5.15
N MET A 71 -11.33 14.71 5.21
CA MET A 71 -10.20 14.85 4.29
C MET A 71 -10.58 14.50 2.84
N ALA A 72 -11.57 13.63 2.64
CA ALA A 72 -12.04 13.26 1.30
C ALA A 72 -12.54 14.48 0.53
N LYS A 73 -13.21 15.40 1.19
CA LYS A 73 -13.63 16.67 0.61
C LYS A 73 -12.50 17.68 0.53
N GLU A 74 -11.73 17.83 1.59
CA GLU A 74 -10.71 18.88 1.67
C GLU A 74 -9.50 18.64 0.77
N LEU A 75 -9.02 17.39 0.72
CA LEU A 75 -7.83 17.02 -0.07
C LEU A 75 -8.23 16.45 -1.44
N TRP A 76 -9.17 15.52 -1.48
CA TRP A 76 -9.49 14.79 -2.69
C TRP A 76 -10.69 15.37 -3.45
N GLU A 77 -11.25 16.49 -2.99
CA GLU A 77 -12.30 17.25 -3.67
C GLU A 77 -13.57 16.44 -3.98
N LEU A 78 -13.82 15.34 -3.24
CA LEU A 78 -15.07 14.58 -3.38
C LEU A 78 -16.28 15.44 -3.00
N THR A 79 -17.33 15.39 -3.83
CA THR A 79 -18.58 16.14 -3.66
C THR A 79 -19.75 15.26 -4.07
N PRO A 80 -21.01 15.63 -3.75
CA PRO A 80 -22.19 14.89 -4.21
C PRO A 80 -22.29 14.73 -5.75
N ASP A 81 -21.68 15.64 -6.52
CA ASP A 81 -21.66 15.58 -7.99
C ASP A 81 -20.53 14.69 -8.54
N SER A 82 -19.67 14.16 -7.69
CA SER A 82 -18.59 13.28 -8.10
C SER A 82 -19.10 11.91 -8.54
N VAL A 83 -18.42 11.32 -9.51
CA VAL A 83 -18.56 9.90 -9.88
C VAL A 83 -17.30 9.18 -9.48
N ASN A 84 -17.42 8.40 -8.41
CA ASN A 84 -16.31 7.73 -7.74
C ASN A 84 -16.09 6.32 -8.27
N LEU A 85 -14.87 5.98 -8.69
CA LEU A 85 -14.49 4.62 -9.10
C LEU A 85 -13.94 3.84 -7.91
N VAL A 86 -14.63 2.78 -7.52
CA VAL A 86 -14.22 1.84 -6.48
C VAL A 86 -13.72 0.55 -7.14
N ALA A 87 -12.47 0.55 -7.56
CA ALA A 87 -11.85 -0.58 -8.26
C ALA A 87 -10.94 -1.43 -7.36
N MET A 88 -10.56 -0.93 -6.19
CA MET A 88 -9.76 -1.70 -5.24
C MET A 88 -10.66 -2.62 -4.39
N PRO A 89 -10.13 -3.78 -3.92
CA PRO A 89 -10.93 -4.73 -3.16
C PRO A 89 -11.53 -4.14 -1.88
N LEU A 90 -12.84 -4.33 -1.66
CA LEU A 90 -13.57 -3.80 -0.50
C LEU A 90 -13.09 -4.37 0.84
N PHE A 91 -12.45 -5.54 0.82
CA PHE A 91 -11.84 -6.14 2.02
C PHE A 91 -10.47 -5.52 2.40
N HIS A 92 -10.00 -4.55 1.64
CA HIS A 92 -8.80 -3.76 1.91
C HIS A 92 -9.17 -2.29 2.14
N ILE A 93 -8.42 -1.59 3.02
CA ILE A 93 -8.74 -0.20 3.37
C ILE A 93 -8.73 0.74 2.15
N ALA A 94 -7.90 0.50 1.15
CA ALA A 94 -7.89 1.30 -0.09
C ALA A 94 -9.22 1.20 -0.87
N GLY A 95 -9.87 0.04 -0.88
CA GLY A 95 -11.18 -0.12 -1.50
C GLY A 95 -12.33 0.23 -0.57
N GLY A 96 -12.38 -0.39 0.61
CA GLY A 96 -13.44 -0.17 1.60
C GLY A 96 -13.48 1.27 2.12
N GLY A 97 -12.34 1.84 2.47
CA GLY A 97 -12.25 3.23 2.93
C GLY A 97 -12.61 4.23 1.84
N TRP A 98 -12.19 3.99 0.58
CA TRP A 98 -12.55 4.83 -0.56
C TRP A 98 -14.03 4.77 -0.89
N ALA A 99 -14.64 3.58 -0.81
CA ALA A 99 -16.09 3.42 -0.96
C ALA A 99 -16.87 4.19 0.11
N VAL A 100 -16.43 4.09 1.38
CA VAL A 100 -17.05 4.82 2.51
C VAL A 100 -16.89 6.33 2.33
N ALA A 101 -15.74 6.82 1.83
CA ALA A 101 -15.56 8.24 1.52
C ALA A 101 -16.57 8.74 0.48
N GLY A 102 -16.77 7.97 -0.60
CA GLY A 102 -17.80 8.28 -1.59
C GLY A 102 -19.24 8.27 -1.03
N MET A 103 -19.54 7.31 -0.16
CA MET A 103 -20.85 7.24 0.52
C MET A 103 -21.06 8.42 1.49
N TYR A 104 -20.03 8.81 2.22
CA TYR A 104 -20.07 9.92 3.17
C TYR A 104 -20.36 11.25 2.45
N GLU A 105 -19.72 11.51 1.32
CA GLU A 105 -19.96 12.71 0.50
C GLU A 105 -21.24 12.61 -0.34
N GLY A 106 -21.90 11.46 -0.39
CA GLY A 106 -23.15 11.25 -1.14
C GLY A 106 -22.95 11.20 -2.65
N CYS A 107 -21.76 10.90 -3.14
CA CYS A 107 -21.48 10.80 -4.58
C CYS A 107 -21.90 9.45 -5.18
N THR A 108 -22.04 9.41 -6.51
CA THR A 108 -22.25 8.15 -7.23
C THR A 108 -20.97 7.32 -7.19
N SER A 109 -21.09 6.04 -6.80
CA SER A 109 -19.95 5.10 -6.80
C SER A 109 -20.16 3.99 -7.82
N ILE A 110 -19.18 3.78 -8.69
CA ILE A 110 -19.12 2.66 -9.64
C ILE A 110 -18.17 1.62 -9.05
N ILE A 111 -18.72 0.44 -8.73
CA ILE A 111 -17.99 -0.62 -8.04
C ILE A 111 -17.56 -1.68 -9.04
N PHE A 112 -16.24 -1.96 -9.08
CA PHE A 112 -15.66 -3.05 -9.84
C PHE A 112 -15.56 -4.30 -9.00
N ARG A 113 -16.00 -5.43 -9.56
CA ARG A 113 -15.86 -6.73 -8.91
C ARG A 113 -14.43 -7.24 -9.00
N ASP A 114 -13.87 -7.21 -10.20
CA ASP A 114 -12.52 -7.72 -10.52
C ASP A 114 -11.77 -6.66 -11.32
N LEU A 115 -10.48 -6.47 -11.04
CA LEU A 115 -9.66 -5.49 -11.73
C LEU A 115 -9.28 -5.99 -13.13
N ASP A 116 -10.05 -5.56 -14.12
CA ASP A 116 -9.74 -5.71 -15.54
C ASP A 116 -9.33 -4.34 -16.10
N PRO A 117 -8.06 -4.14 -16.50
CA PRO A 117 -7.58 -2.82 -16.95
C PRO A 117 -8.27 -2.32 -18.22
N VAL A 118 -8.68 -3.20 -19.14
CA VAL A 118 -9.40 -2.81 -20.37
C VAL A 118 -10.81 -2.32 -20.01
N ALA A 119 -11.53 -3.08 -19.19
CA ALA A 119 -12.84 -2.68 -18.70
C ALA A 119 -12.77 -1.39 -17.86
N LEU A 120 -11.71 -1.22 -17.07
CA LEU A 120 -11.50 -0.02 -16.26
C LEU A 120 -11.34 1.23 -17.10
N VAL A 121 -10.53 1.19 -18.17
CA VAL A 121 -10.36 2.29 -19.12
C VAL A 121 -11.70 2.64 -19.79
N ALA A 122 -12.45 1.65 -20.26
CA ALA A 122 -13.77 1.86 -20.88
C ALA A 122 -14.77 2.48 -19.88
N THR A 123 -14.79 2.02 -18.65
CA THR A 123 -15.69 2.51 -17.60
C THR A 123 -15.43 3.97 -17.24
N ILE A 124 -14.16 4.40 -17.22
CA ILE A 124 -13.83 5.81 -16.94
C ILE A 124 -14.52 6.73 -17.95
N ALA A 125 -14.47 6.40 -19.24
CA ALA A 125 -15.12 7.16 -20.29
C ALA A 125 -16.65 7.04 -20.24
N GLU A 126 -17.19 5.79 -20.16
CA GLU A 126 -18.62 5.50 -20.22
C GLU A 126 -19.40 6.15 -19.07
N HIS A 127 -18.89 6.02 -17.85
CA HIS A 127 -19.54 6.56 -16.65
C HIS A 127 -19.06 7.95 -16.26
N ARG A 128 -18.18 8.55 -17.08
CA ARG A 128 -17.58 9.88 -16.81
C ARG A 128 -17.04 9.99 -15.40
N ILE A 129 -16.22 9.00 -15.04
CA ILE A 129 -15.58 8.93 -13.71
C ILE A 129 -14.79 10.23 -13.47
N THR A 130 -14.99 10.82 -12.28
CA THR A 130 -14.30 12.05 -11.87
C THR A 130 -13.20 11.79 -10.83
N HIS A 131 -13.36 10.75 -10.02
CA HIS A 131 -12.45 10.41 -8.94
C HIS A 131 -12.14 8.92 -8.94
N ALA A 132 -10.88 8.58 -8.73
CA ALA A 132 -10.44 7.19 -8.61
C ALA A 132 -9.33 7.06 -7.55
N LEU A 133 -9.29 5.90 -6.88
CA LEU A 133 -8.14 5.46 -6.11
C LEU A 133 -7.63 4.15 -6.71
N LEU A 134 -6.35 4.15 -7.14
CA LEU A 134 -5.71 2.99 -7.74
C LEU A 134 -4.34 2.73 -7.10
N VAL A 135 -4.01 1.47 -6.88
CA VAL A 135 -2.65 1.10 -6.48
C VAL A 135 -1.68 1.18 -7.66
N PRO A 136 -0.37 1.41 -7.44
CA PRO A 136 0.62 1.56 -8.52
C PRO A 136 0.61 0.46 -9.58
N VAL A 137 0.43 -0.81 -9.19
CA VAL A 137 0.35 -1.93 -10.15
C VAL A 137 -0.89 -1.83 -11.04
N ALA A 138 -2.01 -1.32 -10.55
CA ALA A 138 -3.20 -1.10 -11.37
C ALA A 138 -2.97 0.02 -12.39
N LEU A 139 -2.31 1.11 -11.98
CA LEU A 139 -1.89 2.18 -12.90
C LEU A 139 -0.94 1.65 -13.98
N GLN A 140 0.00 0.79 -13.60
CA GLN A 140 0.91 0.15 -14.56
C GLN A 140 0.14 -0.72 -15.58
N PHE A 141 -0.85 -1.49 -15.14
CA PHE A 141 -1.68 -2.27 -16.06
C PHE A 141 -2.52 -1.41 -17.00
N VAL A 142 -3.02 -0.27 -16.53
CA VAL A 142 -3.72 0.69 -17.40
C VAL A 142 -2.79 1.20 -18.52
N LEU A 143 -1.54 1.55 -18.20
CA LEU A 143 -0.55 1.98 -19.21
C LEU A 143 -0.23 0.89 -20.26
N MET A 144 -0.50 -0.38 -19.96
CA MET A 144 -0.26 -1.51 -20.87
C MET A 144 -1.47 -1.84 -21.76
N VAL A 145 -2.61 -1.17 -21.57
CA VAL A 145 -3.81 -1.39 -22.41
C VAL A 145 -3.53 -0.88 -23.82
N PRO A 146 -3.68 -1.70 -24.86
CA PRO A 146 -3.46 -1.28 -26.24
C PRO A 146 -4.37 -0.10 -26.62
N GLY A 147 -3.81 0.99 -27.14
CA GLY A 147 -4.54 2.19 -27.56
C GLY A 147 -5.05 3.05 -26.40
N VAL A 148 -4.51 2.88 -25.20
CA VAL A 148 -4.92 3.66 -24.01
C VAL A 148 -4.72 5.16 -24.20
N GLU A 149 -3.79 5.57 -25.02
CA GLU A 149 -3.51 6.97 -25.39
C GLU A 149 -4.67 7.65 -26.13
N ASP A 150 -5.55 6.88 -26.77
CA ASP A 150 -6.73 7.35 -27.49
C ASP A 150 -8.01 7.34 -26.62
N ALA A 151 -7.92 6.85 -25.38
CA ALA A 151 -9.07 6.76 -24.49
C ALA A 151 -9.49 8.13 -23.91
N ASP A 152 -10.78 8.29 -23.63
CA ASP A 152 -11.30 9.53 -23.06
C ASP A 152 -11.20 9.54 -21.53
N PHE A 153 -10.22 10.27 -21.02
CA PHE A 153 -10.03 10.54 -19.59
C PHE A 153 -10.44 11.95 -19.18
N SER A 154 -11.12 12.71 -20.05
CA SER A 154 -11.41 14.13 -19.85
C SER A 154 -12.28 14.43 -18.63
N SER A 155 -13.03 13.45 -18.13
CA SER A 155 -13.84 13.59 -16.91
C SER A 155 -13.04 13.37 -15.63
N LEU A 156 -11.89 12.68 -15.69
CA LEU A 156 -11.11 12.31 -14.52
C LEU A 156 -10.41 13.54 -13.92
N GLY A 157 -10.92 14.02 -12.79
CA GLY A 157 -10.40 15.21 -12.10
C GLY A 157 -9.34 14.88 -11.04
N VAL A 158 -9.52 13.77 -10.31
CA VAL A 158 -8.63 13.38 -9.21
C VAL A 158 -8.28 11.89 -9.27
N MET A 159 -7.00 11.60 -9.18
CA MET A 159 -6.45 10.26 -9.02
C MET A 159 -5.67 10.18 -7.71
N VAL A 160 -6.16 9.39 -6.77
CA VAL A 160 -5.41 9.03 -5.55
C VAL A 160 -4.67 7.73 -5.79
N TYR A 161 -3.40 7.67 -5.43
CA TYR A 161 -2.62 6.42 -5.50
C TYR A 161 -1.81 6.21 -4.22
N GLY A 162 -1.47 4.96 -3.92
CA GLY A 162 -0.70 4.63 -2.73
C GLY A 162 -0.68 3.14 -2.41
N ALA A 163 -0.51 2.81 -1.14
CA ALA A 163 -0.41 1.46 -0.59
C ALA A 163 0.87 0.68 -0.99
N SER A 164 1.60 1.12 -2.02
CA SER A 164 2.91 0.57 -2.42
C SER A 164 3.76 1.62 -3.14
N PRO A 165 5.09 1.43 -3.24
CA PRO A 165 5.94 2.31 -4.04
C PRO A 165 5.54 2.33 -5.52
N ILE A 166 5.78 3.47 -6.18
CA ILE A 166 5.64 3.65 -7.63
C ILE A 166 6.95 4.16 -8.20
N SER A 167 7.33 3.70 -9.40
CA SER A 167 8.50 4.26 -10.07
C SER A 167 8.19 5.63 -10.68
N GLU A 168 9.20 6.51 -10.73
CA GLU A 168 9.06 7.85 -11.34
C GLU A 168 8.62 7.77 -12.82
N ASP A 169 9.08 6.75 -13.55
CA ASP A 169 8.72 6.55 -14.95
C ASP A 169 7.22 6.22 -15.12
N VAL A 170 6.71 5.27 -14.34
CA VAL A 170 5.28 4.91 -14.35
C VAL A 170 4.43 6.11 -13.93
N LEU A 171 4.80 6.81 -12.86
CA LEU A 171 4.07 7.98 -12.39
C LEU A 171 4.04 9.09 -13.45
N SER A 172 5.17 9.40 -14.08
CA SER A 172 5.27 10.43 -15.11
C SER A 172 4.39 10.11 -16.33
N LYS A 173 4.36 8.84 -16.76
CA LYS A 173 3.47 8.37 -17.85
C LYS A 173 2.01 8.50 -17.47
N CYS A 174 1.64 8.16 -16.22
CA CYS A 174 0.25 8.31 -15.75
C CYS A 174 -0.16 9.78 -15.69
N VAL A 175 0.68 10.67 -15.15
CA VAL A 175 0.42 12.11 -15.09
C VAL A 175 0.22 12.69 -16.49
N GLU A 176 0.99 12.23 -17.49
CA GLU A 176 0.81 12.66 -18.89
C GLU A 176 -0.47 12.13 -19.50
N LEU A 177 -0.75 10.82 -19.33
CA LEU A 177 -1.91 10.14 -19.90
C LEU A 177 -3.24 10.71 -19.39
N PHE A 178 -3.33 10.97 -18.09
CA PHE A 178 -4.58 11.37 -17.44
C PHE A 178 -4.78 12.90 -17.35
N LYS A 179 -4.02 13.71 -18.10
CA LYS A 179 -4.21 15.17 -18.09
C LYS A 179 -5.66 15.56 -18.42
N PRO A 180 -6.26 16.50 -17.69
CA PRO A 180 -5.70 17.40 -16.64
C PRO A 180 -5.87 16.91 -15.19
N CYS A 181 -5.94 15.61 -14.96
CA CYS A 181 -6.20 14.99 -13.66
C CYS A 181 -5.15 15.42 -12.60
N LYS A 182 -5.61 15.71 -11.37
CA LYS A 182 -4.78 15.98 -10.20
C LYS A 182 -4.38 14.67 -9.54
N PHE A 183 -3.08 14.45 -9.35
CA PHE A 183 -2.58 13.26 -8.67
C PHE A 183 -2.32 13.56 -7.20
N TRP A 184 -2.77 12.65 -6.34
CA TRP A 184 -2.48 12.62 -4.90
C TRP A 184 -1.84 11.30 -4.53
N GLN A 185 -0.70 11.31 -3.86
CA GLN A 185 -0.22 10.10 -3.19
C GLN A 185 -0.74 10.05 -1.78
N ALA A 186 -1.19 8.88 -1.31
CA ALA A 186 -1.58 8.65 0.06
C ALA A 186 -0.74 7.51 0.66
N TYR A 187 -0.01 7.81 1.74
CA TYR A 187 0.67 6.83 2.57
C TYR A 187 -0.11 6.61 3.85
N GLY A 188 -0.28 5.36 4.20
CA GLY A 188 -0.90 4.90 5.44
C GLY A 188 -1.06 3.38 5.46
N LEU A 189 -1.64 2.88 6.52
CA LEU A 189 -1.82 1.47 6.78
C LEU A 189 -3.29 1.18 7.08
N THR A 190 -3.66 -0.10 7.14
CA THR A 190 -4.97 -0.51 7.67
C THR A 190 -5.15 0.02 9.10
N GLU A 191 -4.09 -0.04 9.88
CA GLU A 191 -4.01 0.39 11.28
C GLU A 191 -4.16 1.92 11.47
N THR A 192 -4.03 2.70 10.39
CA THR A 192 -4.25 4.16 10.39
C THR A 192 -5.53 4.56 9.65
N THR A 193 -6.46 3.63 9.44
CA THR A 193 -7.71 3.83 8.69
C THR A 193 -7.49 4.38 7.27
N GLY A 194 -6.29 4.16 6.69
CA GLY A 194 -5.90 4.65 5.37
C GLY A 194 -4.82 5.72 5.44
N GLY A 195 -4.91 6.71 4.54
CA GLY A 195 -3.87 7.72 4.36
C GLY A 195 -3.72 8.69 5.54
N VAL A 196 -2.50 8.84 6.04
CA VAL A 196 -2.11 9.81 7.07
C VAL A 196 -1.06 10.80 6.59
N VAL A 197 -0.37 10.48 5.49
CA VAL A 197 0.59 11.39 4.83
C VAL A 197 0.20 11.48 3.36
N ASN A 198 0.22 12.69 2.80
CA ASN A 198 -0.24 12.93 1.45
C ASN A 198 0.76 13.80 0.66
N LEU A 199 1.09 13.39 -0.57
CA LEU A 199 1.83 14.20 -1.52
C LEU A 199 0.83 14.94 -2.42
N PRO A 200 0.84 16.29 -2.42
CA PRO A 200 -0.16 17.07 -3.12
C PRO A 200 0.08 17.17 -4.64
N PRO A 201 -0.93 17.58 -5.43
CA PRO A 201 -0.85 17.60 -6.89
C PRO A 201 0.23 18.52 -7.46
N GLU A 202 0.56 19.62 -6.79
CA GLU A 202 1.59 20.56 -7.23
C GLU A 202 2.99 19.95 -7.30
N ASP A 203 3.27 18.94 -6.50
CA ASP A 203 4.54 18.21 -6.52
C ASP A 203 4.59 17.16 -7.64
N HIS A 204 3.43 16.79 -8.24
CA HIS A 204 3.33 15.89 -9.38
C HIS A 204 3.46 16.60 -10.75
N ALA A 205 3.41 17.92 -10.78
CA ALA A 205 3.46 18.66 -12.04
C ALA A 205 4.78 18.39 -12.78
N PRO A 206 4.75 18.12 -14.10
CA PRO A 206 5.96 17.80 -14.88
C PRO A 206 7.03 18.89 -14.86
N ASP A 207 6.62 20.13 -14.66
CA ASP A 207 7.45 21.32 -14.54
C ASP A 207 7.69 21.78 -13.09
N SER A 208 7.28 20.96 -12.11
CA SER A 208 7.50 21.27 -10.69
C SER A 208 8.99 21.53 -10.40
N PRO A 209 9.33 22.63 -9.73
CA PRO A 209 10.69 22.87 -9.27
C PRO A 209 11.13 21.86 -8.19
N ASN A 210 10.15 21.17 -7.61
CA ASN A 210 10.32 20.24 -6.49
C ASN A 210 10.24 18.76 -6.91
N LYS A 211 10.67 18.39 -8.11
CA LYS A 211 10.62 17.01 -8.62
C LYS A 211 11.23 15.96 -7.67
N HIS A 212 12.18 16.35 -6.82
CA HIS A 212 12.76 15.46 -5.81
C HIS A 212 11.73 14.96 -4.80
N ARG A 213 10.62 15.71 -4.60
CA ARG A 213 9.51 15.36 -3.69
C ARG A 213 8.66 14.20 -4.20
N LEU A 214 8.72 13.86 -5.50
CA LEU A 214 8.06 12.67 -6.04
C LEU A 214 8.52 11.35 -5.39
N ARG A 215 9.68 11.37 -4.70
CA ARG A 215 10.19 10.25 -3.91
C ARG A 215 9.66 10.21 -2.48
N SER A 216 9.04 11.30 -2.03
CA SER A 216 8.42 11.36 -0.71
C SER A 216 6.99 10.80 -0.75
N CYS A 217 6.44 10.55 0.42
CA CYS A 217 5.02 10.29 0.58
C CYS A 217 4.22 11.58 0.80
N GLY A 218 4.90 12.74 0.82
CA GLY A 218 4.31 14.04 1.11
C GLY A 218 4.42 14.44 2.58
N VAL A 219 3.45 15.18 3.06
CA VAL A 219 3.40 15.75 4.42
C VAL A 219 2.26 15.14 5.24
N PRO A 220 2.37 15.12 6.58
CA PRO A 220 1.28 14.67 7.44
C PRO A 220 -0.03 15.43 7.16
N GLY A 221 -1.13 14.68 7.11
CA GLY A 221 -2.47 15.25 6.93
C GLY A 221 -2.97 16.02 8.16
N PRO A 222 -4.13 16.69 8.06
CA PRO A 222 -4.72 17.41 9.18
C PRO A 222 -4.92 16.51 10.41
N GLY A 223 -4.47 16.97 11.59
CA GLY A 223 -4.61 16.22 12.84
C GLY A 223 -3.69 14.99 12.96
N VAL A 224 -2.72 14.85 12.09
CA VAL A 224 -1.70 13.79 12.15
C VAL A 224 -0.41 14.34 12.72
N GLU A 225 0.07 13.75 13.81
CA GLU A 225 1.39 13.97 14.36
C GLU A 225 2.30 12.83 13.90
N LEU A 226 3.54 13.15 13.54
CA LEU A 226 4.52 12.17 13.05
C LEU A 226 5.86 12.39 13.73
N ARG A 227 6.53 11.30 14.09
CA ARG A 227 7.88 11.27 14.65
C ARG A 227 8.71 10.23 13.89
N ILE A 228 10.00 10.50 13.79
CA ILE A 228 11.00 9.50 13.38
C ILE A 228 11.77 9.08 14.61
N VAL A 229 11.71 7.80 14.95
CA VAL A 229 12.22 7.27 16.21
C VAL A 229 13.34 6.26 15.96
N GLY A 230 14.48 6.49 16.57
CA GLY A 230 15.65 5.61 16.51
C GLY A 230 15.53 4.39 17.42
N ASP A 231 16.52 3.50 17.36
CA ASP A 231 16.55 2.21 18.08
C ASP A 231 16.44 2.36 19.61
N GLU A 232 16.88 3.49 20.16
CA GLU A 232 16.79 3.77 21.61
C GLU A 232 15.43 4.39 22.03
N GLY A 233 14.47 4.51 21.11
CA GLY A 233 13.17 5.14 21.37
C GLY A 233 13.22 6.67 21.46
N VAL A 234 14.31 7.28 20.98
CA VAL A 234 14.53 8.73 20.96
C VAL A 234 14.26 9.28 19.56
N ASP A 235 13.74 10.50 19.49
CA ASP A 235 13.52 11.18 18.21
C ASP A 235 14.83 11.36 17.44
N CYS A 236 14.78 11.04 16.15
CA CYS A 236 15.87 11.29 15.24
C CYS A 236 15.97 12.77 14.84
N GLU A 237 17.17 13.22 14.52
CA GLU A 237 17.38 14.52 13.88
C GLU A 237 16.77 14.53 12.47
N THR A 238 16.44 15.72 11.97
CA THR A 238 15.93 15.91 10.60
C THR A 238 16.87 15.28 9.57
N GLY A 239 16.33 14.44 8.69
CA GLY A 239 17.07 13.71 7.68
C GLY A 239 17.68 12.39 8.15
N ALA A 240 17.69 12.12 9.46
CA ALA A 240 18.14 10.83 9.99
C ALA A 240 17.00 9.78 9.90
N VAL A 241 17.38 8.54 9.56
CA VAL A 241 16.44 7.44 9.37
C VAL A 241 16.13 6.78 10.72
N GLY A 242 14.84 6.52 10.95
CA GLY A 242 14.32 5.76 12.08
C GLY A 242 12.95 5.17 11.74
N GLU A 243 12.28 4.57 12.71
CA GLU A 243 10.92 4.10 12.54
C GLU A 243 9.93 5.27 12.53
N ILE A 244 9.00 5.26 11.58
CA ILE A 244 7.92 6.24 11.49
C ILE A 244 6.87 5.90 12.54
N TRP A 245 6.63 6.82 13.49
CA TRP A 245 5.54 6.71 14.45
C TRP A 245 4.49 7.77 14.16
N VAL A 246 3.22 7.38 14.25
CA VAL A 246 2.07 8.24 13.96
C VAL A 246 1.15 8.32 15.16
N ARG A 247 0.68 9.53 15.48
CA ARG A 247 -0.40 9.75 16.44
C ARG A 247 -1.51 10.55 15.74
N SER A 248 -2.71 9.97 15.71
CA SER A 248 -3.87 10.55 15.05
C SER A 248 -5.14 9.89 15.56
N PRO A 249 -6.29 10.57 15.53
CA PRO A 249 -7.58 9.93 15.75
C PRO A 249 -7.93 8.83 14.75
N GLN A 250 -7.20 8.74 13.62
CA GLN A 250 -7.33 7.67 12.62
C GLN A 250 -6.70 6.35 13.07
N VAL A 251 -5.85 6.35 14.12
CA VAL A 251 -5.20 5.11 14.60
C VAL A 251 -6.24 4.15 15.14
N MET A 252 -6.15 2.90 14.75
CA MET A 252 -7.05 1.81 15.12
C MET A 252 -7.29 1.70 16.62
N LYS A 253 -8.42 1.10 17.00
CA LYS A 253 -8.70 0.73 18.39
C LYS A 253 -7.73 -0.35 18.93
N GLY A 254 -7.23 -1.20 18.04
CA GLY A 254 -6.30 -2.29 18.33
C GLY A 254 -6.54 -3.51 17.45
N TYR A 255 -5.83 -4.59 17.75
CA TYR A 255 -6.02 -5.88 17.08
C TYR A 255 -7.02 -6.76 17.83
N TRP A 256 -7.98 -7.33 17.10
CA TRP A 256 -9.04 -8.19 17.66
C TRP A 256 -8.46 -9.40 18.40
N ASN A 257 -8.84 -9.54 19.69
CA ASN A 257 -8.36 -10.60 20.58
C ASN A 257 -6.82 -10.73 20.68
N MET A 258 -6.07 -9.64 20.47
CA MET A 258 -4.61 -9.63 20.54
C MET A 258 -4.10 -8.41 21.35
N PRO A 259 -4.35 -8.37 22.68
CA PRO A 259 -3.99 -7.22 23.51
C PRO A 259 -2.48 -6.97 23.58
N GLU A 260 -1.66 -8.04 23.62
CA GLU A 260 -0.21 -7.92 23.63
C GLU A 260 0.31 -7.29 22.34
N ALA A 261 -0.15 -7.77 21.19
CA ALA A 261 0.23 -7.20 19.88
C ALA A 261 -0.27 -5.74 19.73
N THR A 262 -1.39 -5.41 20.35
CA THR A 262 -1.88 -4.03 20.40
C THR A 262 -0.96 -3.14 21.23
N ALA A 263 -0.55 -3.60 22.42
CA ALA A 263 0.36 -2.87 23.30
C ALA A 263 1.79 -2.74 22.73
N GLU A 264 2.22 -3.69 21.89
CA GLU A 264 3.47 -3.58 21.14
C GLU A 264 3.39 -2.51 20.04
N ALA A 265 2.24 -2.42 19.36
CA ALA A 265 2.03 -1.53 18.22
C ALA A 265 1.66 -0.10 18.63
N ILE A 266 0.94 0.07 19.74
CA ILE A 266 0.47 1.39 20.22
C ILE A 266 1.04 1.65 21.61
N THR A 267 1.81 2.74 21.74
CA THR A 267 2.38 3.14 23.03
C THR A 267 1.28 3.66 23.98
N PRO A 268 1.54 3.69 25.31
CA PRO A 268 0.57 4.19 26.29
C PRO A 268 0.14 5.66 26.07
N ASP A 269 0.98 6.46 25.41
CA ASP A 269 0.71 7.87 25.05
C ASP A 269 0.15 8.03 23.64
N GLY A 270 -0.25 6.91 22.97
CA GLY A 270 -1.04 6.89 21.75
C GLY A 270 -0.26 6.93 20.44
N TRP A 271 1.06 6.72 20.47
CA TRP A 271 1.84 6.59 19.24
C TRP A 271 1.72 5.19 18.66
N PHE A 272 1.32 5.12 17.40
CA PHE A 272 1.32 3.90 16.61
C PHE A 272 2.67 3.74 15.89
N LYS A 273 3.31 2.61 16.12
CA LYS A 273 4.55 2.18 15.48
C LYS A 273 4.21 1.54 14.15
N THR A 274 4.54 2.22 13.05
CA THR A 274 4.11 1.76 11.72
C THR A 274 4.85 0.51 11.23
N GLY A 275 6.03 0.26 11.77
CA GLY A 275 6.97 -0.74 11.26
C GLY A 275 7.60 -0.33 9.91
N ASP A 276 7.45 0.92 9.48
CA ASP A 276 8.10 1.49 8.31
C ASP A 276 9.28 2.35 8.75
N ALA A 277 10.44 2.16 8.11
CA ALA A 277 11.62 3.00 8.30
C ALA A 277 11.63 4.15 7.30
N GLY A 278 11.97 5.35 7.76
CA GLY A 278 12.01 6.54 6.91
C GLY A 278 12.62 7.73 7.63
N TYR A 279 12.54 8.89 6.97
CA TYR A 279 12.99 10.16 7.54
C TYR A 279 12.06 11.30 7.12
N VAL A 280 12.20 12.43 7.79
CA VAL A 280 11.55 13.70 7.43
C VAL A 280 12.63 14.69 7.01
N ASP A 281 12.43 15.38 5.89
CA ASP A 281 13.35 16.43 5.45
C ASP A 281 13.07 17.78 6.15
N ALA A 282 13.86 18.80 5.79
CA ALA A 282 13.75 20.14 6.39
C ALA A 282 12.42 20.85 6.05
N ASP A 283 11.75 20.45 4.98
CA ASP A 283 10.46 20.98 4.55
C ASP A 283 9.27 20.21 5.13
N GLY A 284 9.52 19.15 5.93
CA GLY A 284 8.50 18.31 6.55
C GLY A 284 7.98 17.17 5.68
N TYR A 285 8.63 16.89 4.54
CA TYR A 285 8.26 15.76 3.68
C TYR A 285 8.79 14.43 4.22
N VAL A 286 7.92 13.43 4.20
CA VAL A 286 8.20 12.08 4.71
C VAL A 286 8.70 11.19 3.58
N TYR A 287 9.85 10.57 3.79
CA TYR A 287 10.45 9.62 2.85
C TYR A 287 10.50 8.24 3.49
N ILE A 288 9.88 7.24 2.85
CA ILE A 288 9.93 5.85 3.30
C ILE A 288 11.11 5.16 2.63
N HIS A 289 11.92 4.50 3.44
CA HIS A 289 13.00 3.64 2.95
C HIS A 289 12.53 2.22 2.72
N ASP A 290 11.96 1.57 3.76
CA ASP A 290 11.44 0.20 3.70
C ASP A 290 10.70 -0.17 4.98
N ARG A 291 10.23 -1.42 5.07
CA ARG A 291 9.78 -2.01 6.33
C ARG A 291 10.97 -2.28 7.24
N VAL A 292 10.88 -1.91 8.52
CA VAL A 292 11.93 -2.22 9.53
C VAL A 292 12.28 -3.71 9.52
N LYS A 293 11.28 -4.59 9.43
CA LYS A 293 11.47 -6.05 9.37
C LYS A 293 12.11 -6.59 8.08
N ASP A 294 12.03 -5.86 6.98
CA ASP A 294 12.61 -6.25 5.69
C ASP A 294 14.01 -5.66 5.51
N MET A 295 14.41 -4.70 6.35
CA MET A 295 15.76 -4.16 6.42
C MET A 295 16.79 -5.30 6.57
N ILE A 296 17.90 -5.20 5.87
CA ILE A 296 18.98 -6.17 5.85
C ILE A 296 20.12 -5.60 6.66
N VAL A 297 20.60 -6.32 7.68
CA VAL A 297 21.75 -5.90 8.48
C VAL A 297 23.00 -6.59 7.96
N SER A 298 23.72 -5.93 7.07
CA SER A 298 24.92 -6.45 6.43
C SER A 298 26.18 -5.89 7.08
N GLY A 299 26.84 -6.71 7.89
CA GLY A 299 28.08 -6.30 8.58
C GLY A 299 27.92 -5.17 9.58
N GLY A 300 26.72 -4.98 10.11
CA GLY A 300 26.37 -3.89 11.02
C GLY A 300 25.78 -2.65 10.34
N GLU A 301 25.73 -2.64 9.00
CA GLU A 301 25.17 -1.55 8.22
C GLU A 301 23.73 -1.89 7.75
N ASN A 302 22.84 -0.93 7.83
CA ASN A 302 21.47 -1.08 7.40
C ASN A 302 21.35 -0.92 5.86
N VAL A 303 20.82 -1.96 5.20
CA VAL A 303 20.51 -1.94 3.78
C VAL A 303 18.99 -2.03 3.61
N TYR A 304 18.42 -1.04 2.95
CA TYR A 304 17.00 -0.97 2.69
C TYR A 304 16.70 -1.55 1.31
N PRO A 305 15.98 -2.69 1.22
CA PRO A 305 15.67 -3.35 -0.03
C PRO A 305 15.09 -2.43 -1.11
N ALA A 306 14.16 -1.54 -0.75
CA ALA A 306 13.53 -0.63 -1.70
C ALA A 306 14.51 0.34 -2.37
N GLU A 307 15.56 0.80 -1.68
CA GLU A 307 16.63 1.61 -2.29
C GLU A 307 17.34 0.84 -3.39
N VAL A 308 17.65 -0.42 -3.13
CA VAL A 308 18.35 -1.29 -4.08
C VAL A 308 17.43 -1.65 -5.24
N GLU A 309 16.17 -2.01 -4.98
CA GLU A 309 15.15 -2.30 -5.98
C GLU A 309 14.95 -1.14 -6.95
N ASN A 310 14.84 0.10 -6.43
CA ASN A 310 14.70 1.32 -7.24
C ASN A 310 15.89 1.56 -8.18
N VAL A 311 17.08 1.18 -7.79
CA VAL A 311 18.26 1.25 -8.66
C VAL A 311 18.20 0.14 -9.69
N LEU A 312 17.96 -1.10 -9.28
CA LEU A 312 17.93 -2.27 -10.15
C LEU A 312 16.85 -2.17 -11.24
N MET A 313 15.67 -1.62 -10.92
CA MET A 313 14.59 -1.40 -11.91
C MET A 313 14.97 -0.50 -13.10
N LYS A 314 16.08 0.23 -13.02
CA LYS A 314 16.62 1.02 -14.16
C LYS A 314 17.44 0.18 -15.13
N HIS A 315 17.74 -1.07 -14.79
CA HIS A 315 18.53 -1.96 -15.62
C HIS A 315 17.66 -2.62 -16.70
N ALA A 316 18.10 -2.55 -17.96
CA ALA A 316 17.31 -3.03 -19.11
C ALA A 316 16.95 -4.51 -19.09
N ALA A 317 17.71 -5.33 -18.35
CA ALA A 317 17.47 -6.77 -18.21
C ALA A 317 16.38 -7.12 -17.20
N ILE A 318 15.81 -6.16 -16.47
CA ILE A 318 14.90 -6.38 -15.35
C ILE A 318 13.49 -5.92 -15.71
N ALA A 319 12.52 -6.82 -15.67
CA ALA A 319 11.10 -6.50 -15.76
C ALA A 319 10.50 -6.19 -14.37
N ASP A 320 10.92 -6.95 -13.34
CA ASP A 320 10.49 -6.76 -11.95
C ASP A 320 11.57 -7.31 -11.01
N VAL A 321 11.66 -6.77 -9.77
CA VAL A 321 12.68 -7.21 -8.82
C VAL A 321 12.21 -7.07 -7.38
N ALA A 322 12.62 -8.04 -6.57
CA ALA A 322 12.56 -7.95 -5.10
C ALA A 322 13.95 -8.19 -4.51
N VAL A 323 14.33 -7.40 -3.52
CA VAL A 323 15.58 -7.60 -2.77
C VAL A 323 15.25 -8.13 -1.38
N ILE A 324 15.94 -9.20 -0.99
CA ILE A 324 15.77 -9.87 0.30
C ILE A 324 17.10 -10.07 1.02
N GLY A 325 17.06 -10.13 2.34
CA GLY A 325 18.19 -10.52 3.16
C GLY A 325 18.35 -12.05 3.20
N VAL A 326 19.54 -12.52 2.88
CA VAL A 326 19.90 -13.95 2.99
C VAL A 326 21.08 -14.13 3.94
N PRO A 327 21.24 -15.31 4.59
CA PRO A 327 22.36 -15.59 5.49
C PRO A 327 23.69 -15.43 4.78
N HIS A 328 24.67 -14.81 5.47
CA HIS A 328 26.04 -14.69 4.99
C HIS A 328 27.03 -14.93 6.13
N GLU A 329 28.05 -15.80 5.90
CA GLU A 329 28.98 -16.24 6.95
C GLU A 329 29.76 -15.10 7.59
N LYS A 330 30.19 -14.11 6.79
CA LYS A 330 31.02 -13.00 7.26
C LYS A 330 30.19 -11.82 7.76
N TRP A 331 29.04 -11.52 7.10
CA TRP A 331 28.29 -10.28 7.31
C TRP A 331 26.99 -10.49 8.12
N GLY A 332 26.66 -11.73 8.49
CA GLY A 332 25.39 -12.10 9.12
C GLY A 332 24.30 -12.21 8.08
N GLU A 333 23.95 -11.09 7.43
CA GLU A 333 23.06 -11.02 6.29
C GLU A 333 23.74 -10.33 5.11
N THR A 334 23.22 -10.58 3.90
CA THR A 334 23.59 -9.85 2.69
C THR A 334 22.38 -9.72 1.77
N ALA A 335 22.40 -8.72 0.89
CA ALA A 335 21.35 -8.52 -0.09
C ALA A 335 21.44 -9.57 -1.22
N LYS A 336 20.27 -10.13 -1.59
CA LYS A 336 20.05 -10.97 -2.76
C LYS A 336 18.93 -10.37 -3.60
N ALA A 337 19.14 -10.23 -4.91
CA ALA A 337 18.09 -9.82 -5.84
C ALA A 337 17.34 -11.04 -6.37
N ILE A 338 16.01 -11.02 -6.33
CA ILE A 338 15.12 -11.98 -6.99
C ILE A 338 14.52 -11.25 -8.19
N VAL A 339 14.89 -11.67 -9.39
CA VAL A 339 14.66 -10.91 -10.63
C VAL A 339 13.71 -11.65 -11.56
N VAL A 340 12.71 -10.92 -12.06
CA VAL A 340 11.94 -11.30 -13.24
C VAL A 340 12.66 -10.70 -14.46
N PRO A 341 13.18 -11.53 -15.40
CA PRO A 341 13.91 -11.02 -16.55
C PRO A 341 12.99 -10.26 -17.50
N ALA A 342 13.51 -9.23 -18.18
CA ALA A 342 12.81 -8.58 -19.27
C ALA A 342 12.64 -9.54 -20.45
N GLU A 343 11.66 -9.29 -21.31
CA GLU A 343 11.35 -10.13 -22.46
C GLU A 343 12.58 -10.31 -23.37
N GLY A 344 12.91 -11.56 -23.67
CA GLY A 344 14.05 -11.91 -24.51
C GLY A 344 15.43 -11.88 -23.83
N VAL A 345 15.46 -11.58 -22.52
CA VAL A 345 16.70 -11.59 -21.72
C VAL A 345 16.98 -13.00 -21.19
N ALA A 346 18.24 -13.45 -21.31
CA ALA A 346 18.66 -14.72 -20.74
C ALA A 346 18.81 -14.64 -19.21
N ALA A 347 18.17 -15.57 -18.52
CA ALA A 347 18.29 -15.72 -17.06
C ALA A 347 19.54 -16.55 -16.72
N ASP A 348 20.73 -15.98 -16.90
CA ASP A 348 22.01 -16.67 -16.75
C ASP A 348 22.99 -15.93 -15.82
N GLY A 349 24.15 -16.53 -15.57
CA GLY A 349 25.18 -15.97 -14.72
C GLY A 349 25.82 -14.69 -15.30
N GLY A 350 25.94 -14.56 -16.61
CA GLY A 350 26.49 -13.36 -17.25
C GLY A 350 25.59 -12.15 -17.04
N THR A 351 24.29 -12.32 -17.22
CA THR A 351 23.29 -11.28 -16.96
C THR A 351 23.23 -10.94 -15.46
N ALA A 352 23.35 -11.94 -14.58
CA ALA A 352 23.40 -11.71 -13.12
C ALA A 352 24.61 -10.85 -12.73
N ASP A 353 25.80 -11.15 -13.27
CA ASP A 353 27.02 -10.39 -13.02
C ASP A 353 26.91 -8.93 -13.50
N ASP A 354 26.26 -8.70 -14.66
CA ASP A 354 26.01 -7.37 -15.21
C ASP A 354 25.07 -6.56 -14.31
N ILE A 355 23.99 -7.17 -13.82
CA ILE A 355 23.07 -6.55 -12.86
C ILE A 355 23.80 -6.14 -11.56
N ILE A 356 24.65 -7.03 -11.02
CA ILE A 356 25.44 -6.74 -9.81
C ILE A 356 26.47 -5.61 -10.09
N ALA A 357 27.11 -5.61 -11.25
CA ALA A 357 28.05 -4.58 -11.66
C ALA A 357 27.35 -3.22 -11.82
N PHE A 358 26.15 -3.21 -12.40
CA PHE A 358 25.32 -2.02 -12.48
C PHE A 358 24.97 -1.48 -11.09
N ALA A 359 24.51 -2.32 -10.17
CA ALA A 359 24.24 -1.91 -8.79
C ALA A 359 25.47 -1.27 -8.13
N LYS A 360 26.64 -1.87 -8.28
CA LYS A 360 27.93 -1.34 -7.76
C LYS A 360 28.34 0.00 -8.33
N SER A 361 27.89 0.33 -9.55
CA SER A 361 28.14 1.64 -10.17
C SER A 361 27.26 2.76 -9.59
N GLN A 362 26.16 2.41 -8.93
CA GLN A 362 25.13 3.34 -8.45
C GLN A 362 25.02 3.40 -6.93
N LEU A 363 25.43 2.35 -6.21
CA LEU A 363 25.25 2.20 -4.77
C LEU A 363 26.58 1.92 -4.08
N ALA A 364 26.63 2.21 -2.76
CA ALA A 364 27.72 1.76 -1.93
C ALA A 364 27.81 0.23 -1.95
N THR A 365 29.02 -0.32 -1.96
CA THR A 365 29.27 -1.75 -2.17
C THR A 365 28.52 -2.66 -1.19
N PHE A 366 28.38 -2.26 0.07
CA PHE A 366 27.67 -3.04 1.10
C PHE A 366 26.16 -3.14 0.87
N LYS A 367 25.58 -2.20 0.08
CA LYS A 367 24.18 -2.21 -0.31
C LYS A 367 23.89 -3.10 -1.53
N CYS A 368 24.91 -3.42 -2.31
CA CYS A 368 24.73 -4.14 -3.54
C CYS A 368 24.39 -5.61 -3.32
N PRO A 369 23.49 -6.21 -4.13
CA PRO A 369 23.26 -7.64 -4.08
C PRO A 369 24.56 -8.42 -4.31
N THR A 370 24.75 -9.48 -3.52
CA THR A 370 25.87 -10.41 -3.69
C THR A 370 25.53 -11.57 -4.63
N SER A 371 24.25 -11.76 -4.93
CA SER A 371 23.75 -12.79 -5.83
C SER A 371 22.39 -12.40 -6.41
N VAL A 372 22.07 -13.01 -7.56
CA VAL A 372 20.79 -12.90 -8.26
C VAL A 372 20.18 -14.28 -8.41
N ASP A 373 18.90 -14.42 -8.09
CA ASP A 373 18.08 -15.58 -8.44
C ASP A 373 16.97 -15.13 -9.39
N TRP A 374 16.55 -16.03 -10.27
CA TRP A 374 15.56 -15.76 -11.30
C TRP A 374 14.21 -16.37 -10.93
N ILE A 375 13.14 -15.65 -11.25
CA ILE A 375 11.76 -16.10 -11.05
C ILE A 375 10.90 -15.63 -12.22
N ASP A 376 9.88 -16.40 -12.58
CA ASP A 376 8.96 -16.03 -13.66
C ASP A 376 8.02 -14.89 -13.27
N VAL A 377 7.57 -14.88 -11.98
CA VAL A 377 6.69 -13.86 -11.43
C VAL A 377 6.92 -13.70 -9.93
N LEU A 378 6.97 -12.47 -9.42
CA LEU A 378 7.07 -12.21 -7.98
C LEU A 378 5.74 -12.48 -7.28
N PRO A 379 5.74 -13.21 -6.14
CA PRO A 379 4.53 -13.45 -5.37
C PRO A 379 4.00 -12.14 -4.79
N ARG A 380 2.71 -11.87 -5.01
CA ARG A 380 2.03 -10.67 -4.53
C ARG A 380 0.73 -11.02 -3.81
N ASN A 381 0.37 -10.20 -2.83
CA ASN A 381 -0.95 -10.27 -2.22
C ASN A 381 -2.01 -9.64 -3.15
N PRO A 382 -3.33 -9.76 -2.84
CA PRO A 382 -4.39 -9.16 -3.64
C PRO A 382 -4.34 -7.63 -3.78
N SER A 383 -3.60 -6.93 -2.90
CA SER A 383 -3.35 -5.48 -3.02
C SER A 383 -2.11 -5.13 -3.85
N GLY A 384 -1.49 -6.13 -4.51
CA GLY A 384 -0.31 -5.94 -5.36
C GLY A 384 1.04 -5.88 -4.64
N LYS A 385 1.07 -6.00 -3.31
CA LYS A 385 2.31 -5.94 -2.51
C LYS A 385 3.09 -7.24 -2.62
N ILE A 386 4.41 -7.13 -2.89
CA ILE A 386 5.33 -8.28 -2.95
C ILE A 386 5.41 -8.97 -1.57
N LEU A 387 5.29 -10.28 -1.57
CA LEU A 387 5.40 -11.15 -0.39
C LEU A 387 6.87 -11.53 -0.15
N LYS A 388 7.70 -10.54 0.29
CA LYS A 388 9.14 -10.77 0.54
C LYS A 388 9.41 -11.88 1.56
N LYS A 389 8.48 -12.15 2.48
CA LYS A 389 8.58 -13.26 3.42
C LYS A 389 8.68 -14.59 2.69
N ASP A 390 7.80 -14.84 1.73
CA ASP A 390 7.74 -16.10 0.99
C ASP A 390 9.02 -16.33 0.15
N LEU A 391 9.57 -15.23 -0.40
CA LEU A 391 10.83 -15.26 -1.14
C LEU A 391 12.04 -15.56 -0.23
N ARG A 392 11.99 -15.10 1.02
CA ARG A 392 13.08 -15.20 1.99
C ARG A 392 13.09 -16.53 2.75
N GLU A 393 11.91 -17.08 3.04
CA GLU A 393 11.74 -18.27 3.88
C GLU A 393 12.64 -19.46 3.49
N PRO A 394 12.84 -19.82 2.19
CA PRO A 394 13.72 -20.93 1.81
C PRO A 394 15.18 -20.78 2.25
N PHE A 395 15.67 -19.56 2.41
CA PHE A 395 17.07 -19.29 2.80
C PHE A 395 17.26 -19.33 4.31
N TRP A 396 16.19 -19.29 5.11
CA TRP A 396 16.21 -19.21 6.57
C TRP A 396 15.60 -20.46 7.25
N ALA A 397 15.25 -21.51 6.49
CA ALA A 397 14.53 -22.69 6.99
C ALA A 397 15.17 -23.35 8.22
N ASP A 398 16.51 -23.29 8.34
CA ASP A 398 17.28 -23.92 9.43
C ASP A 398 18.01 -22.88 10.30
N ARG A 399 17.67 -21.60 10.24
CA ARG A 399 18.37 -20.51 10.94
C ARG A 399 17.40 -19.44 11.44
N ASP A 400 17.69 -18.89 12.62
CA ASP A 400 16.96 -17.72 13.11
C ASP A 400 17.53 -16.44 12.49
N ARG A 401 16.64 -15.59 11.98
CA ARG A 401 17.00 -14.28 11.49
C ARG A 401 17.13 -13.31 12.66
N ARG A 402 18.14 -12.43 12.64
CA ARG A 402 18.40 -11.44 13.70
C ARG A 402 17.48 -10.23 13.65
N VAL A 403 16.87 -9.95 12.50
CA VAL A 403 15.96 -8.83 12.26
C VAL A 403 14.61 -9.36 11.74
N GLY A 404 13.52 -9.00 12.39
CA GLY A 404 12.19 -9.31 11.89
C GLY A 404 11.20 -9.72 12.92
#